data_09101dd348ca9d04c3f87068b4588db9
#
_entry.id   09101dd348ca9d04c3f87068b4588db9
#
_cell.length_a   1.000
_cell.length_b   1.000
_cell.length_c   1.000
_cell.angle_alpha   90.00
_cell.angle_beta   90.00
_cell.angle_gamma   90.00
#
_symmetry.space_group_name_H-M   'P 1'
#
loop_
_entity.id
_entity.type
_entity.pdbx_description
1 polymer ?
#
loop_
_entity_poly.entity_id
_entity_poly.type
_entity_poly.pdbx_seq_one_letter_code
_entity_poly.pdbx_strand_id
1 'polypeptide(L)'
;MRAIFTTLILTFVFGGFAQAKPQTNQQLKITVNQQKTVTKDRLKFKFISVIEDSRCPTDTNCVWAGNAKVQIKVTDSKGASKIFELNTNLEPNIISFAGYEMKIINLTPQPASNIRINRNGYTATFTISKK
;
A
#
# COMPACT_ATOMS: atom_id res chain seq x y z
N MET A 1 -19.51 74.24 7.97
CA MET A 1 -19.86 72.89 7.52
C MET A 1 -18.66 71.97 7.76
N ARG A 2 -18.76 71.13 8.73
CA ARG A 2 -17.70 70.16 9.06
C ARG A 2 -18.18 68.81 8.58
N ALA A 3 -17.52 68.26 7.53
CA ALA A 3 -17.79 66.92 7.03
C ALA A 3 -17.04 65.92 7.93
N ILE A 4 -17.79 65.08 8.61
CA ILE A 4 -17.25 63.95 9.38
C ILE A 4 -17.10 62.78 8.44
N PHE A 5 -15.85 62.45 8.08
CA PHE A 5 -15.54 61.22 7.36
C PHE A 5 -15.46 60.09 8.39
N THR A 6 -16.47 59.27 8.45
CA THR A 6 -16.43 58.01 9.17
C THR A 6 -15.77 56.98 8.28
N THR A 7 -14.50 56.68 8.55
CA THR A 7 -13.77 55.56 7.91
C THR A 7 -14.29 54.25 8.50
N LEU A 8 -15.01 53.52 7.69
CA LEU A 8 -15.44 52.14 7.97
C LEU A 8 -14.24 51.22 7.80
N ILE A 9 -13.63 50.77 8.89
CA ILE A 9 -12.57 49.78 8.88
C ILE A 9 -13.23 48.40 8.71
N LEU A 10 -13.17 47.87 7.49
CA LEU A 10 -13.61 46.52 7.19
C LEU A 10 -12.50 45.54 7.63
N THR A 11 -12.64 44.97 8.81
CA THR A 11 -11.73 43.90 9.27
C THR A 11 -12.04 42.62 8.50
N PHE A 12 -11.20 42.32 7.52
CA PHE A 12 -11.23 41.05 6.83
C PHE A 12 -10.64 39.97 7.76
N VAL A 13 -11.51 39.23 8.42
CA VAL A 13 -11.09 38.02 9.16
C VAL A 13 -10.77 36.95 8.14
N PHE A 14 -9.49 36.77 7.84
CA PHE A 14 -9.02 35.61 7.11
C PHE A 14 -9.17 34.38 8.01
N GLY A 15 -10.30 33.71 7.90
CA GLY A 15 -10.48 32.38 8.47
C GLY A 15 -9.57 31.41 7.70
N GLY A 16 -8.43 31.06 8.29
CA GLY A 16 -7.56 30.03 7.73
C GLY A 16 -8.29 28.70 7.81
N PHE A 17 -8.71 28.19 6.64
CA PHE A 17 -9.16 26.81 6.53
C PHE A 17 -7.91 25.91 6.64
N ALA A 18 -7.79 25.20 7.75
CA ALA A 18 -6.82 24.14 7.88
C ALA A 18 -7.23 23.01 6.92
N GLN A 19 -6.60 22.97 5.76
CA GLN A 19 -6.78 21.86 4.83
C GLN A 19 -6.07 20.64 5.42
N ALA A 20 -6.85 19.65 5.84
CA ALA A 20 -6.31 18.33 6.13
C ALA A 20 -5.71 17.79 4.84
N LYS A 21 -4.39 17.50 4.84
CA LYS A 21 -3.73 16.87 3.70
C LYS A 21 -4.37 15.49 3.50
N PRO A 22 -4.90 15.18 2.31
CA PRO A 22 -5.41 13.85 2.06
C PRO A 22 -4.27 12.84 2.24
N GLN A 23 -4.47 11.85 3.10
CA GLN A 23 -3.59 10.69 3.15
C GLN A 23 -3.70 9.99 1.79
N THR A 24 -2.61 10.02 1.04
CA THR A 24 -2.56 9.41 -0.29
C THR A 24 -2.37 7.91 -0.10
N ASN A 25 -3.46 7.17 -0.01
CA ASN A 25 -3.43 5.72 -0.09
C ASN A 25 -3.34 5.34 -1.55
N GLN A 26 -2.25 4.71 -1.94
CA GLN A 26 -2.03 4.21 -3.29
C GLN A 26 -2.19 2.69 -3.29
N GLN A 27 -2.95 2.16 -4.24
CA GLN A 27 -2.98 0.73 -4.50
C GLN A 27 -1.99 0.37 -5.60
N LEU A 28 -1.24 -0.69 -5.37
CA LEU A 28 -0.27 -1.23 -6.32
C LEU A 28 -0.64 -2.68 -6.64
N LYS A 29 -0.90 -2.97 -7.90
CA LYS A 29 -1.07 -4.32 -8.41
C LYS A 29 0.17 -4.74 -9.17
N ILE A 30 0.82 -5.82 -8.74
CA ILE A 30 2.11 -6.23 -9.25
C ILE A 30 2.19 -7.77 -9.36
N THR A 31 2.77 -8.24 -10.44
CA THR A 31 3.00 -9.67 -10.69
C THR A 31 4.42 -10.06 -10.25
N VAL A 32 4.62 -11.34 -9.94
CA VAL A 32 5.94 -11.89 -9.59
C VAL A 32 6.99 -11.48 -10.62
N ASN A 33 8.16 -11.10 -10.15
CA ASN A 33 9.31 -10.59 -10.91
C ASN A 33 9.11 -9.19 -11.53
N GLN A 34 7.96 -8.55 -11.37
CA GLN A 34 7.79 -7.15 -11.77
C GLN A 34 8.39 -6.20 -10.74
N GLN A 35 8.91 -5.11 -11.25
CA GLN A 35 9.33 -3.97 -10.45
C GLN A 35 8.58 -2.73 -10.93
N LYS A 36 8.02 -1.96 -9.99
CA LYS A 36 7.33 -0.71 -10.29
C LYS A 36 7.86 0.40 -9.38
N THR A 37 7.97 1.59 -9.95
CA THR A 37 8.25 2.80 -9.17
C THR A 37 6.93 3.38 -8.71
N VAL A 38 6.79 3.56 -7.41
CA VAL A 38 5.57 4.04 -6.77
C VAL A 38 5.88 5.26 -5.93
N THR A 39 4.90 6.08 -5.67
CA THR A 39 4.96 7.29 -4.86
C THR A 39 5.76 8.44 -5.49
N LYS A 40 5.58 9.64 -4.95
CA LYS A 40 6.33 10.83 -5.37
C LYS A 40 7.82 10.74 -5.05
N ASP A 41 8.18 9.98 -4.03
CA ASP A 41 9.56 9.80 -3.58
C ASP A 41 10.29 8.69 -4.35
N ARG A 42 9.72 8.21 -5.45
CA ARG A 42 10.30 7.19 -6.34
C ARG A 42 10.70 5.91 -5.62
N LEU A 43 9.83 5.41 -4.78
CA LEU A 43 10.00 4.12 -4.14
C LEU A 43 9.91 3.01 -5.19
N LYS A 44 10.94 2.17 -5.28
CA LYS A 44 10.92 1.00 -6.18
C LYS A 44 10.41 -0.20 -5.41
N PHE A 45 9.39 -0.83 -5.95
CA PHE A 45 8.75 -1.98 -5.34
C PHE A 45 8.85 -3.18 -6.27
N LYS A 46 9.48 -4.27 -5.80
CA LYS A 46 9.61 -5.50 -6.55
C LYS A 46 8.95 -6.65 -5.82
N PHE A 47 8.09 -7.38 -6.52
CA PHE A 47 7.51 -8.63 -6.03
C PHE A 47 8.45 -9.79 -6.41
N ILE A 48 9.15 -10.35 -5.41
CA ILE A 48 10.17 -11.37 -5.67
C ILE A 48 9.53 -12.73 -5.89
N SER A 49 8.74 -13.20 -4.93
CA SER A 49 8.13 -14.54 -4.99
C SER A 49 7.05 -14.75 -3.94
N VAL A 50 6.27 -15.79 -4.10
CA VAL A 50 5.44 -16.37 -3.05
C VAL A 50 6.24 -17.51 -2.41
N ILE A 51 6.60 -17.35 -1.15
CA ILE A 51 7.42 -18.31 -0.41
C ILE A 51 6.60 -19.53 -0.01
N GLU A 52 5.37 -19.27 0.43
CA GLU A 52 4.46 -20.27 0.95
C GLU A 52 3.03 -19.87 0.61
N ASP A 53 2.22 -20.84 0.21
CA ASP A 53 0.81 -20.64 -0.05
C ASP A 53 0.01 -21.81 0.54
N SER A 54 -0.51 -21.62 1.74
CA SER A 54 -1.35 -22.55 2.47
C SER A 54 -2.79 -22.06 2.61
N ARG A 55 -3.22 -21.14 1.73
CA ARG A 55 -4.59 -20.62 1.74
C ARG A 55 -5.60 -21.73 1.48
N CYS A 56 -6.76 -21.62 2.10
CA CYS A 56 -7.85 -22.55 1.86
C CYS A 56 -8.33 -22.48 0.41
N PRO A 57 -8.40 -23.62 -0.32
CA PRO A 57 -9.00 -23.63 -1.65
C PRO A 57 -10.44 -23.12 -1.64
N THR A 58 -10.82 -22.37 -2.67
CA THR A 58 -12.16 -21.75 -2.77
C THR A 58 -13.31 -22.75 -2.81
N ASP A 59 -13.04 -23.97 -3.27
CA ASP A 59 -13.99 -25.06 -3.40
C ASP A 59 -13.98 -26.05 -2.20
N THR A 60 -13.29 -25.70 -1.12
CA THR A 60 -13.11 -26.56 0.05
C THR A 60 -13.39 -25.79 1.33
N ASN A 61 -13.98 -26.45 2.33
CA ASN A 61 -14.14 -25.92 3.67
C ASN A 61 -12.96 -26.34 4.54
N CYS A 62 -12.16 -25.37 4.95
CA CYS A 62 -11.04 -25.61 5.85
C CYS A 62 -11.40 -25.25 7.29
N VAL A 63 -10.75 -25.92 8.25
CA VAL A 63 -10.91 -25.62 9.68
C VAL A 63 -10.29 -24.27 10.03
N TRP A 64 -9.30 -23.82 9.27
CA TRP A 64 -8.63 -22.53 9.39
C TRP A 64 -8.54 -21.82 8.04
N ALA A 65 -8.35 -20.50 8.07
CA ALA A 65 -8.33 -19.68 6.86
C ALA A 65 -7.08 -19.90 5.97
N GLY A 66 -6.01 -20.46 6.53
CA GLY A 66 -4.74 -20.59 5.83
C GLY A 66 -4.00 -19.26 5.69
N ASN A 67 -2.85 -19.30 5.03
CA ASN A 67 -1.98 -18.14 4.87
C ASN A 67 -1.13 -18.26 3.61
N ALA A 68 -0.81 -17.13 2.98
CA ALA A 68 0.25 -17.05 1.99
C ALA A 68 1.32 -16.06 2.47
N LYS A 69 2.57 -16.38 2.21
CA LYS A 69 3.73 -15.55 2.53
C LYS A 69 4.39 -15.10 1.25
N VAL A 70 4.50 -13.78 1.07
CA VAL A 70 5.13 -13.18 -0.10
C VAL A 70 6.42 -12.50 0.29
N GLN A 71 7.38 -12.48 -0.62
CA GLN A 71 8.64 -11.79 -0.46
C GLN A 71 8.71 -10.61 -1.42
N ILE A 72 9.00 -9.44 -0.87
CA ILE A 72 9.10 -8.19 -1.63
C ILE A 72 10.42 -7.48 -1.32
N LYS A 73 10.89 -6.71 -2.28
CA LYS A 73 12.05 -5.81 -2.11
C LYS A 73 11.59 -4.38 -2.34
N VAL A 74 11.89 -3.53 -1.38
CA VAL A 74 11.60 -2.10 -1.47
C VAL A 74 12.91 -1.33 -1.48
N THR A 75 13.05 -0.42 -2.43
CA THR A 75 14.24 0.43 -2.59
C THR A 75 13.82 1.89 -2.53
N ASP A 76 14.50 2.69 -1.72
CA ASP A 76 14.25 4.13 -1.63
C ASP A 76 14.94 4.90 -2.76
N SER A 77 14.69 6.22 -2.81
CA SER A 77 15.29 7.10 -3.83
C SER A 77 16.80 7.22 -3.74
N LYS A 78 17.39 6.85 -2.60
CA LYS A 78 18.84 6.89 -2.37
C LYS A 78 19.53 5.58 -2.72
N GLY A 79 18.77 4.56 -3.13
CA GLY A 79 19.30 3.25 -3.46
C GLY A 79 19.37 2.27 -2.29
N ALA A 80 18.97 2.66 -1.09
CA ALA A 80 18.87 1.76 0.04
C ALA A 80 17.68 0.80 -0.15
N SER A 81 17.91 -0.50 -0.01
CA SER A 81 16.88 -1.50 -0.22
C SER A 81 16.79 -2.47 0.94
N LYS A 82 15.62 -3.03 1.14
CA LYS A 82 15.36 -4.07 2.12
C LYS A 82 14.37 -5.08 1.58
N ILE A 83 14.58 -6.34 1.91
CA ILE A 83 13.68 -7.43 1.58
C ILE A 83 12.78 -7.70 2.78
N PHE A 84 11.48 -7.81 2.51
CA PHE A 84 10.45 -8.07 3.50
C PHE A 84 9.66 -9.32 3.15
N GLU A 85 9.16 -9.98 4.17
CA GLU A 85 8.17 -11.04 4.06
C GLU A 85 6.85 -10.54 4.63
N LEU A 86 5.77 -10.67 3.87
CA LEU A 86 4.42 -10.30 4.27
C LEU A 86 3.48 -11.49 4.18
N ASN A 87 2.58 -11.58 5.14
CA ASN A 87 1.56 -12.62 5.20
C ASN A 87 0.19 -12.06 4.83
N THR A 88 -0.65 -12.90 4.24
CA THR A 88 -2.04 -12.52 3.93
C THR A 88 -2.95 -12.58 5.15
N ASN A 89 -2.76 -13.54 6.06
CA ASN A 89 -3.61 -13.73 7.24
C ASN A 89 -2.87 -13.74 8.57
N LEU A 90 -1.55 -13.88 8.56
CA LEU A 90 -0.73 -13.87 9.77
C LEU A 90 0.06 -12.57 9.86
N GLU A 91 0.69 -12.33 10.98
CA GLU A 91 1.62 -11.22 11.13
C GLU A 91 3.06 -11.66 10.78
N PRO A 92 3.90 -10.77 10.23
CA PRO A 92 3.59 -9.41 9.84
C PRO A 92 2.80 -9.33 8.53
N ASN A 93 1.77 -8.51 8.50
CA ASN A 93 1.01 -8.19 7.28
C ASN A 93 1.17 -6.74 6.85
N ILE A 94 1.84 -5.93 7.66
CA ILE A 94 2.16 -4.53 7.40
C ILE A 94 3.64 -4.33 7.66
N ILE A 95 4.29 -3.59 6.78
CA ILE A 95 5.68 -3.17 6.92
C ILE A 95 5.80 -1.67 6.77
N SER A 96 6.85 -1.10 7.39
CA SER A 96 7.19 0.32 7.28
C SER A 96 8.59 0.46 6.71
N PHE A 97 8.74 1.29 5.69
CA PHE A 97 10.03 1.58 5.05
C PHE A 97 10.00 2.97 4.40
N ALA A 98 11.06 3.72 4.56
CA ALA A 98 11.24 5.05 3.93
C ALA A 98 10.08 6.02 4.20
N GLY A 99 9.45 5.94 5.37
CA GLY A 99 8.30 6.79 5.73
C GLY A 99 6.97 6.35 5.15
N TYR A 100 6.91 5.18 4.55
CA TYR A 100 5.69 4.58 4.02
C TYR A 100 5.31 3.31 4.77
N GLU A 101 4.02 3.07 4.82
CA GLU A 101 3.43 1.85 5.35
C GLU A 101 2.83 1.05 4.19
N MET A 102 3.15 -0.24 4.12
CA MET A 102 2.75 -1.12 3.03
C MET A 102 2.07 -2.36 3.58
N LYS A 103 0.93 -2.72 2.99
CA LYS A 103 0.15 -3.89 3.38
C LYS A 103 -0.29 -4.65 2.14
N ILE A 104 -0.20 -5.99 2.20
CA ILE A 104 -0.81 -6.84 1.18
C ILE A 104 -2.31 -6.97 1.45
N ILE A 105 -3.13 -6.71 0.43
CA ILE A 105 -4.60 -6.79 0.56
C ILE A 105 -5.21 -7.91 -0.28
N ASN A 106 -4.49 -8.39 -1.29
CA ASN A 106 -4.98 -9.47 -2.14
C ASN A 106 -3.83 -10.20 -2.81
N LEU A 107 -4.00 -11.49 -3.04
CA LEU A 107 -3.07 -12.34 -3.80
C LEU A 107 -3.89 -13.27 -4.70
N THR A 108 -3.70 -13.14 -6.00
CA THR A 108 -4.37 -13.96 -7.01
C THR A 108 -3.36 -14.81 -7.78
N PRO A 109 -3.76 -15.97 -8.34
CA PRO A 109 -5.07 -16.58 -8.22
C PRO A 109 -5.33 -17.16 -6.83
N GLN A 110 -6.59 -17.31 -6.48
CA GLN A 110 -6.99 -18.07 -5.29
C GLN A 110 -6.75 -19.56 -5.55
N PRO A 111 -6.27 -20.32 -4.55
CA PRO A 111 -6.12 -21.75 -4.74
C PRO A 111 -7.48 -22.43 -4.91
N ALA A 112 -7.52 -23.44 -5.75
CA ALA A 112 -8.66 -24.34 -5.91
C ALA A 112 -8.13 -25.75 -6.12
N SER A 113 -8.89 -26.77 -5.72
CA SER A 113 -8.42 -28.16 -5.75
C SER A 113 -8.11 -28.66 -7.16
N ASN A 114 -8.70 -28.06 -8.20
CA ASN A 114 -8.52 -28.41 -9.60
C ASN A 114 -7.59 -27.45 -10.37
N ILE A 115 -6.95 -26.49 -9.71
CA ILE A 115 -6.07 -25.51 -10.32
C ILE A 115 -4.65 -25.69 -9.82
N ARG A 116 -3.69 -25.75 -10.75
CA ARG A 116 -2.27 -25.68 -10.45
C ARG A 116 -1.80 -24.25 -10.69
N ILE A 117 -1.35 -23.56 -9.64
CA ILE A 117 -0.87 -22.19 -9.74
C ILE A 117 0.58 -22.20 -10.22
N ASN A 118 0.86 -21.47 -11.29
CA ASN A 118 2.23 -21.21 -11.72
C ASN A 118 2.89 -20.24 -10.72
N ARG A 119 4.09 -20.57 -10.24
CA ARG A 119 4.84 -19.75 -9.28
C ARG A 119 5.08 -18.31 -9.76
N ASN A 120 5.25 -18.12 -11.07
CA ASN A 120 5.45 -16.81 -11.67
C ASN A 120 4.12 -16.12 -12.06
N GLY A 121 3.00 -16.79 -11.87
CA GLY A 121 1.68 -16.29 -12.23
C GLY A 121 0.92 -15.58 -11.12
N TYR A 122 1.50 -15.43 -9.94
CA TYR A 122 0.88 -14.71 -8.85
C TYR A 122 0.86 -13.20 -9.10
N THR A 123 -0.27 -12.59 -8.80
CA THR A 123 -0.42 -11.13 -8.77
C THR A 123 -0.86 -10.71 -7.38
N ALA A 124 -0.13 -9.79 -6.78
CA ALA A 124 -0.43 -9.25 -5.48
C ALA A 124 -0.90 -7.80 -5.59
N THR A 125 -1.84 -7.43 -4.73
CA THR A 125 -2.27 -6.05 -4.58
C THR A 125 -1.85 -5.55 -3.20
N PHE A 126 -1.14 -4.42 -3.18
CA PHE A 126 -0.66 -3.78 -1.96
C PHE A 126 -1.30 -2.42 -1.80
N THR A 127 -1.50 -1.99 -0.57
CA THR A 127 -1.76 -0.60 -0.25
C THR A 127 -0.48 0.05 0.26
N ILE A 128 -0.19 1.23 -0.24
CA ILE A 128 0.97 2.03 0.16
C ILE A 128 0.45 3.37 0.66
N SER A 129 0.75 3.70 1.90
CA SER A 129 0.35 4.96 2.51
C SER A 129 1.54 5.64 3.16
N LYS A 130 1.57 6.96 3.08
CA LYS A 130 2.59 7.77 3.75
C LYS A 130 2.25 7.88 5.22
N LYS A 131 3.24 7.62 6.06
CA LYS A 131 3.13 7.85 7.50
C LYS A 131 3.07 9.32 7.86
#